data_9ccf5447eb9bff3590b83a53f5ec5840
#
_entry.id   9ccf5447eb9bff3590b83a53f5ec5840
#
_cell.length_a   1.000
_cell.length_b   1.000
_cell.length_c   1.000
_cell.angle_alpha   90.00
_cell.angle_beta   90.00
_cell.angle_gamma   90.00
#
_symmetry.space_group_name_H-M   'P 1'
#
loop_
_entity.id
_entity.type
_entity.pdbx_description
1 polymer ?
#
loop_
_entity_poly.entity_id
_entity_poly.type
_entity_poly.pdbx_seq_one_letter_code
_entity_poly.pdbx_strand_id
1 'polypeptide(L)'
;VPLTDRLLLGPGPSNPYPEATAAFTRPLLGHMDPEFLALMDETMERLRAVFQTSNPLTLPISGTGSAGMEACFVNLLEPRDTAIIGVNGVFGNRMCEVAMRCGAEVVRIDEEWGKPIDPQLLINAQKSYPHARVVAVVHAETSTGVENEIAPLAAIADTDTLLVVDAVTSLGGIPIDVDGWRID
;
A
#
# COMPACT_ATOMS: atom_id res chain seq x y z
N VAL A 1 -6.83 -28.90 20.63
CA VAL A 1 -6.88 -29.59 19.34
C VAL A 1 -5.47 -29.60 18.76
N PRO A 2 -4.89 -30.77 18.42
CA PRO A 2 -3.60 -30.81 17.75
C PRO A 2 -3.69 -30.12 16.38
N LEU A 3 -2.75 -29.22 16.10
CA LEU A 3 -2.65 -28.54 14.82
C LEU A 3 -1.76 -29.38 13.88
N THR A 4 -2.13 -29.42 12.61
CA THR A 4 -1.35 -30.08 11.57
C THR A 4 -0.57 -29.00 10.82
N ASP A 5 0.74 -29.19 10.66
CA ASP A 5 1.55 -28.33 9.80
C ASP A 5 1.09 -28.43 8.36
N ARG A 6 0.88 -27.27 7.75
CA ARG A 6 0.45 -27.15 6.35
C ARG A 6 1.31 -26.13 5.62
N LEU A 7 1.71 -26.45 4.43
CA LEU A 7 2.29 -25.52 3.49
C LEU A 7 1.14 -24.71 2.86
N LEU A 8 1.16 -23.38 3.11
CA LEU A 8 0.16 -22.47 2.58
C LEU A 8 0.65 -21.90 1.24
N LEU A 9 -0.04 -22.18 0.16
CA LEU A 9 0.31 -21.77 -1.21
C LEU A 9 -0.69 -20.78 -1.81
N GLY A 10 -1.61 -20.27 -1.00
CA GLY A 10 -2.57 -19.24 -1.41
C GLY A 10 -2.00 -17.81 -1.29
N PRO A 11 -2.76 -16.81 -1.75
CA PRO A 11 -2.33 -15.40 -1.71
C PRO A 11 -2.37 -14.78 -0.29
N GLY A 12 -2.69 -15.57 0.71
CA GLY A 12 -2.72 -15.21 2.14
C GLY A 12 -3.78 -16.02 2.90
N PRO A 13 -3.51 -16.37 4.16
CA PRO A 13 -2.24 -16.20 4.87
C PRO A 13 -1.12 -17.09 4.30
N SER A 14 0.14 -16.73 4.63
CA SER A 14 1.34 -17.50 4.28
C SER A 14 2.06 -17.99 5.53
N ASN A 15 2.91 -19.01 5.37
CA ASN A 15 3.74 -19.49 6.46
C ASN A 15 4.86 -18.43 6.74
N PRO A 16 4.97 -17.92 7.98
CA PRO A 16 6.06 -17.02 8.34
C PRO A 16 7.38 -17.79 8.41
N TYR A 17 8.49 -17.10 8.21
CA TYR A 17 9.81 -17.67 8.51
C TYR A 17 9.94 -18.04 9.99
N PRO A 18 10.69 -19.11 10.33
CA PRO A 18 10.89 -19.52 11.72
C PRO A 18 11.46 -18.40 12.61
N GLU A 19 12.34 -17.57 12.05
CA GLU A 19 12.95 -16.43 12.76
C GLU A 19 11.88 -15.37 13.11
N ALA A 20 10.94 -15.11 12.21
CA ALA A 20 9.83 -14.19 12.47
C ALA A 20 8.92 -14.74 13.59
N THR A 21 8.60 -16.03 13.54
CA THR A 21 7.80 -16.68 14.59
C THR A 21 8.52 -16.64 15.95
N ALA A 22 9.84 -16.89 15.96
CA ALA A 22 10.64 -16.85 17.19
C ALA A 22 10.69 -15.45 17.81
N ALA A 23 10.57 -14.40 17.03
CA ALA A 23 10.54 -13.02 17.54
C ALA A 23 9.35 -12.75 18.47
N PHE A 24 8.22 -13.44 18.30
CA PHE A 24 7.06 -13.30 19.18
C PHE A 24 7.28 -13.85 20.61
N THR A 25 8.34 -14.62 20.84
CA THR A 25 8.67 -15.15 22.16
C THR A 25 9.69 -14.30 22.91
N ARG A 26 10.15 -13.18 22.32
CA ARG A 26 11.09 -12.27 22.98
C ARG A 26 10.40 -11.49 24.10
N PRO A 27 11.16 -11.03 25.12
CA PRO A 27 10.64 -10.14 26.15
C PRO A 27 10.03 -8.86 25.54
N LEU A 28 8.97 -8.36 26.17
CA LEU A 28 8.42 -7.06 25.82
C LEU A 28 9.35 -5.93 26.29
N LEU A 29 9.55 -4.96 25.44
CA LEU A 29 10.24 -3.71 25.75
C LEU A 29 9.22 -2.58 25.98
N GLY A 30 9.57 -1.62 26.81
CA GLY A 30 8.80 -0.40 26.94
C GLY A 30 8.91 0.45 25.66
N HIS A 31 7.84 1.14 25.27
CA HIS A 31 7.82 1.95 24.05
C HIS A 31 8.80 3.15 24.06
N MET A 32 9.30 3.53 25.23
CA MET A 32 10.34 4.57 25.40
C MET A 32 11.69 3.97 25.79
N ASP A 33 11.82 2.65 25.82
CA ASP A 33 13.09 1.99 26.10
C ASP A 33 14.09 2.28 24.98
N PRO A 34 15.36 2.63 25.30
CA PRO A 34 16.37 2.89 24.27
C PRO A 34 16.60 1.70 23.32
N GLU A 35 16.48 0.46 23.80
CA GLU A 35 16.58 -0.73 22.93
C GLU A 35 15.41 -0.83 21.96
N PHE A 36 14.20 -0.47 22.41
CA PHE A 36 13.03 -0.42 21.52
C PHE A 36 13.16 0.67 20.46
N LEU A 37 13.60 1.86 20.84
CA LEU A 37 13.82 2.96 19.88
C LEU A 37 14.87 2.58 18.83
N ALA A 38 16.00 2.00 19.25
CA ALA A 38 17.03 1.51 18.32
C ALA A 38 16.48 0.43 17.38
N LEU A 39 15.64 -0.50 17.87
CA LEU A 39 14.99 -1.52 17.05
C LEU A 39 14.05 -0.90 16.02
N MET A 40 13.30 0.15 16.40
CA MET A 40 12.41 0.86 15.48
C MET A 40 13.19 1.60 14.40
N ASP A 41 14.29 2.28 14.76
CA ASP A 41 15.15 2.99 13.79
C ASP A 41 15.75 2.00 12.77
N GLU A 42 16.27 0.86 13.22
CA GLU A 42 16.77 -0.20 12.35
C GLU A 42 15.68 -0.77 11.44
N THR A 43 14.47 -0.96 11.98
CA THR A 43 13.33 -1.44 11.20
C THR A 43 12.97 -0.47 10.09
N MET A 44 12.89 0.83 10.38
CA MET A 44 12.62 1.87 9.40
C MET A 44 13.69 1.94 8.32
N GLU A 45 14.97 1.80 8.68
CA GLU A 45 16.07 1.76 7.71
C GLU A 45 15.97 0.56 6.78
N ARG A 46 15.68 -0.62 7.33
CA ARG A 46 15.49 -1.85 6.53
C ARG A 46 14.27 -1.75 5.61
N LEU A 47 13.18 -1.14 6.07
CA LEU A 47 12.00 -0.89 5.23
C LEU A 47 12.34 0.05 4.06
N ARG A 48 13.10 1.12 4.28
CA ARG A 48 13.57 1.99 3.19
C ARG A 48 14.32 1.20 2.12
N ALA A 49 15.20 0.29 2.53
CA ALA A 49 15.93 -0.55 1.59
C ALA A 49 15.01 -1.49 0.79
N VAL A 50 13.98 -2.06 1.43
CA VAL A 50 13.00 -2.95 0.77
C VAL A 50 12.11 -2.19 -0.20
N PHE A 51 11.66 -1.00 0.16
CA PHE A 51 10.83 -0.14 -0.68
C PHE A 51 11.64 0.66 -1.74
N GLN A 52 12.96 0.60 -1.68
CA GLN A 52 13.85 1.39 -2.52
C GLN A 52 13.51 2.89 -2.43
N THR A 53 13.51 3.41 -1.22
CA THR A 53 13.21 4.82 -0.94
C THR A 53 14.20 5.44 0.03
N SER A 54 14.44 6.72 -0.14
CA SER A 54 15.18 7.58 0.79
C SER A 54 14.25 8.34 1.75
N ASN A 55 12.94 8.16 1.63
CA ASN A 55 11.94 8.88 2.41
C ASN A 55 12.12 8.62 3.93
N PRO A 56 12.40 9.64 4.75
CA PRO A 56 12.58 9.47 6.18
C PRO A 56 11.31 8.98 6.89
N LEU A 57 10.12 9.31 6.37
CA LEU A 57 8.85 8.82 6.92
C LEU A 57 8.50 7.45 6.34
N THR A 58 9.28 6.45 6.70
CA THR A 58 9.04 5.04 6.34
C THR A 58 8.92 4.26 7.64
N LEU A 59 7.70 3.92 8.04
CA LEU A 59 7.44 3.36 9.37
C LEU A 59 6.44 2.19 9.31
N PRO A 60 6.57 1.20 10.21
CA PRO A 60 5.61 0.13 10.34
C PRO A 60 4.38 0.60 11.13
N ILE A 61 3.19 0.25 10.63
CA ILE A 61 1.93 0.39 11.36
C ILE A 61 1.56 -0.98 11.93
N SER A 62 1.29 -1.04 13.24
CA SER A 62 0.86 -2.28 13.89
C SER A 62 -0.56 -2.64 13.46
N GLY A 63 -0.69 -3.63 12.60
CA GLY A 63 -1.97 -4.07 12.07
C GLY A 63 -1.85 -4.90 10.81
N THR A 64 -2.97 -5.10 10.13
CA THR A 64 -3.05 -5.75 8.82
C THR A 64 -2.75 -4.75 7.70
N GLY A 65 -2.55 -5.23 6.45
CA GLY A 65 -2.43 -4.35 5.29
C GLY A 65 -3.61 -3.37 5.13
N SER A 66 -4.82 -3.80 5.50
CA SER A 66 -6.00 -2.90 5.50
C SER A 66 -5.86 -1.77 6.52
N ALA A 67 -5.20 -1.98 7.67
CA ALA A 67 -4.91 -0.92 8.62
C ALA A 67 -3.89 0.08 8.07
N GLY A 68 -2.88 -0.39 7.33
CA GLY A 68 -1.94 0.48 6.61
C GLY A 68 -2.64 1.32 5.53
N MET A 69 -3.50 0.69 4.73
CA MET A 69 -4.34 1.40 3.74
C MET A 69 -5.19 2.50 4.40
N GLU A 70 -5.90 2.16 5.49
CA GLU A 70 -6.71 3.12 6.22
C GLU A 70 -5.85 4.24 6.82
N ALA A 71 -4.68 3.92 7.37
CA ALA A 71 -3.76 4.93 7.90
C ALA A 71 -3.32 5.93 6.82
N CYS A 72 -3.05 5.48 5.58
CA CYS A 72 -2.77 6.39 4.48
C CYS A 72 -3.95 7.32 4.20
N PHE A 73 -5.14 6.77 3.95
CA PHE A 73 -6.29 7.59 3.55
C PHE A 73 -6.76 8.57 4.63
N VAL A 74 -6.80 8.16 5.90
CA VAL A 74 -7.24 9.07 7.00
C VAL A 74 -6.24 10.19 7.28
N ASN A 75 -4.97 10.05 6.88
CA ASN A 75 -3.96 11.09 7.02
C ASN A 75 -3.83 11.98 5.77
N LEU A 76 -4.29 11.52 4.62
CA LEU A 76 -4.14 12.22 3.34
C LEU A 76 -5.41 12.91 2.87
N LEU A 77 -6.59 12.45 3.30
CA LEU A 77 -7.88 12.94 2.83
C LEU A 77 -8.65 13.69 3.90
N GLU A 78 -9.21 14.82 3.52
CA GLU A 78 -10.21 15.55 4.28
C GLU A 78 -11.61 15.40 3.63
N PRO A 79 -12.70 15.68 4.37
CA PRO A 79 -14.04 15.66 3.80
C PRO A 79 -14.17 16.59 2.57
N ARG A 80 -14.66 16.03 1.47
CA ARG A 80 -14.83 16.66 0.15
C ARG A 80 -13.56 16.73 -0.71
N ASP A 81 -12.44 16.21 -0.24
CA ASP A 81 -11.31 15.97 -1.14
C ASP A 81 -11.69 14.99 -2.25
N THR A 82 -11.11 15.14 -3.42
CA THR A 82 -11.28 14.18 -4.52
C THR A 82 -10.18 13.12 -4.47
N ALA A 83 -10.58 11.85 -4.48
CA ALA A 83 -9.70 10.70 -4.62
C ALA A 83 -10.00 9.94 -5.92
N ILE A 84 -9.02 9.80 -6.79
CA ILE A 84 -9.12 9.00 -8.03
C ILE A 84 -8.58 7.62 -7.73
N ILE A 85 -9.35 6.57 -7.94
CA ILE A 85 -8.98 5.22 -7.53
C ILE A 85 -9.15 4.23 -8.68
N GLY A 86 -8.06 3.54 -9.02
CA GLY A 86 -8.06 2.43 -9.96
C GLY A 86 -8.64 1.17 -9.34
N VAL A 87 -9.58 0.53 -10.02
CA VAL A 87 -10.35 -0.62 -9.49
C VAL A 87 -10.40 -1.74 -10.52
N ASN A 88 -9.70 -2.83 -10.24
CA ASN A 88 -9.78 -4.08 -11.00
C ASN A 88 -9.85 -5.32 -10.08
N GLY A 89 -10.31 -5.12 -8.84
CA GLY A 89 -10.53 -6.19 -7.86
C GLY A 89 -11.03 -5.69 -6.50
N VAL A 90 -10.94 -6.59 -5.52
CA VAL A 90 -11.49 -6.36 -4.16
C VAL A 90 -10.76 -5.23 -3.44
N PHE A 91 -9.42 -5.15 -3.58
CA PHE A 91 -8.66 -4.17 -2.81
C PHE A 91 -8.77 -2.75 -3.38
N GLY A 92 -8.89 -2.59 -4.70
CA GLY A 92 -9.28 -1.32 -5.30
C GLY A 92 -10.68 -0.87 -4.83
N ASN A 93 -11.66 -1.78 -4.75
CA ASN A 93 -12.97 -1.48 -4.15
C ASN A 93 -12.85 -1.04 -2.69
N ARG A 94 -11.99 -1.70 -1.90
CA ARG A 94 -11.77 -1.34 -0.50
C ARG A 94 -11.17 0.05 -0.34
N MET A 95 -10.23 0.44 -1.21
CA MET A 95 -9.72 1.81 -1.24
C MET A 95 -10.85 2.83 -1.41
N CYS A 96 -11.78 2.56 -2.33
CA CYS A 96 -12.96 3.43 -2.53
C CYS A 96 -13.81 3.53 -1.27
N GLU A 97 -14.06 2.40 -0.58
CA GLU A 97 -14.84 2.40 0.66
C GLU A 97 -14.15 3.20 1.77
N VAL A 98 -12.84 3.06 1.93
CA VAL A 98 -12.07 3.80 2.94
C VAL A 98 -12.06 5.29 2.63
N ALA A 99 -11.79 5.68 1.38
CA ALA A 99 -11.82 7.09 0.97
C ALA A 99 -13.20 7.73 1.21
N MET A 100 -14.28 7.02 0.87
CA MET A 100 -15.66 7.50 1.15
C MET A 100 -15.93 7.66 2.65
N ARG A 101 -15.39 6.77 3.49
CA ARG A 101 -15.52 6.90 4.97
C ARG A 101 -14.77 8.10 5.52
N CYS A 102 -13.69 8.53 4.87
CA CYS A 102 -13.00 9.79 5.16
C CYS A 102 -13.81 11.02 4.70
N GLY A 103 -14.92 10.83 3.99
CA GLY A 103 -15.76 11.90 3.46
C GLY A 103 -15.28 12.43 2.10
N ALA A 104 -14.36 11.74 1.43
CA ALA A 104 -13.87 12.12 0.13
C ALA A 104 -14.87 11.80 -0.99
N GLU A 105 -14.81 12.58 -2.08
CA GLU A 105 -15.49 12.31 -3.35
C GLU A 105 -14.61 11.36 -4.17
N VAL A 106 -15.14 10.16 -4.47
CA VAL A 106 -14.36 9.12 -5.16
C VAL A 106 -14.67 9.10 -6.65
N VAL A 107 -13.64 9.32 -7.45
CA VAL A 107 -13.64 9.11 -8.90
C VAL A 107 -13.06 7.72 -9.18
N ARG A 108 -13.90 6.78 -9.58
CA ARG A 108 -13.50 5.40 -9.87
C ARG A 108 -13.04 5.27 -11.32
N ILE A 109 -11.94 4.58 -11.52
CA ILE A 109 -11.46 4.11 -12.81
C ILE A 109 -11.54 2.59 -12.79
N ASP A 110 -12.66 2.08 -13.27
CA ASP A 110 -12.96 0.65 -13.25
C ASP A 110 -12.39 -0.06 -14.49
N GLU A 111 -11.76 -1.21 -14.28
CA GLU A 111 -11.37 -2.15 -15.32
C GLU A 111 -11.99 -3.52 -15.02
N GLU A 112 -12.18 -4.33 -16.04
CA GLU A 112 -12.68 -5.70 -15.91
C GLU A 112 -11.74 -6.52 -15.01
N TRP A 113 -12.29 -7.22 -14.03
CA TRP A 113 -11.51 -8.07 -13.14
C TRP A 113 -10.74 -9.13 -13.91
N GLY A 114 -9.44 -9.22 -13.66
CA GLY A 114 -8.53 -10.06 -14.42
C GLY A 114 -7.76 -9.33 -15.53
N LYS A 115 -8.02 -8.02 -15.72
CA LYS A 115 -7.27 -7.17 -16.65
C LYS A 115 -6.53 -6.06 -15.91
N PRO A 116 -5.33 -5.68 -16.36
CA PRO A 116 -4.61 -4.54 -15.80
C PRO A 116 -5.30 -3.23 -16.18
N ILE A 117 -5.26 -2.27 -15.26
CA ILE A 117 -5.72 -0.91 -15.52
C ILE A 117 -4.71 -0.22 -16.46
N ASP A 118 -5.18 0.39 -17.54
CA ASP A 118 -4.34 1.27 -18.35
C ASP A 118 -3.94 2.51 -17.52
N PRO A 119 -2.63 2.71 -17.22
CA PRO A 119 -2.16 3.87 -16.46
C PRO A 119 -2.60 5.21 -17.06
N GLN A 120 -2.78 5.26 -18.39
CA GLN A 120 -3.21 6.48 -19.07
C GLN A 120 -4.62 6.92 -18.64
N LEU A 121 -5.49 5.99 -18.25
CA LEU A 121 -6.82 6.32 -17.73
C LEU A 121 -6.73 7.08 -16.41
N LEU A 122 -5.84 6.66 -15.50
CA LEU A 122 -5.60 7.36 -14.22
C LEU A 122 -4.98 8.74 -14.45
N ILE A 123 -4.00 8.84 -15.34
CA ILE A 123 -3.37 10.12 -15.71
C ILE A 123 -4.39 11.08 -16.34
N ASN A 124 -5.27 10.59 -17.22
CA ASN A 124 -6.30 11.41 -17.85
C ASN A 124 -7.37 11.84 -16.84
N ALA A 125 -7.73 10.97 -15.90
CA ALA A 125 -8.63 11.32 -14.81
C ALA A 125 -8.03 12.42 -13.93
N GLN A 126 -6.74 12.32 -13.56
CA GLN A 126 -6.05 13.36 -12.80
C GLN A 126 -6.05 14.71 -13.54
N LYS A 127 -5.83 14.72 -14.86
CA LYS A 127 -5.93 15.96 -15.66
C LYS A 127 -7.35 16.54 -15.68
N SER A 128 -8.37 15.68 -15.62
CA SER A 128 -9.78 16.10 -15.57
C SER A 128 -10.20 16.61 -14.18
N TYR A 129 -9.52 16.14 -13.15
CA TYR A 129 -9.67 16.51 -11.75
C TYR A 129 -8.36 17.07 -11.18
N PRO A 130 -7.90 18.24 -11.64
CA PRO A 130 -6.55 18.76 -11.30
C PRO A 130 -6.39 19.10 -9.81
N HIS A 131 -7.48 19.18 -9.06
CA HIS A 131 -7.47 19.39 -7.61
C HIS A 131 -7.64 18.08 -6.82
N ALA A 132 -7.57 16.92 -7.48
CA ALA A 132 -7.60 15.64 -6.79
C ALA A 132 -6.44 15.56 -5.78
N ARG A 133 -6.78 15.17 -4.55
CA ARG A 133 -5.77 15.04 -3.49
C ARG A 133 -4.92 13.80 -3.65
N VAL A 134 -5.54 12.70 -4.11
CA VAL A 134 -4.90 11.38 -4.21
C VAL A 134 -5.29 10.72 -5.53
N VAL A 135 -4.32 10.08 -6.18
CA VAL A 135 -4.52 8.97 -7.11
C VAL A 135 -4.04 7.69 -6.41
N ALA A 136 -4.89 6.67 -6.35
CA ALA A 136 -4.57 5.42 -5.68
C ALA A 136 -4.79 4.20 -6.58
N VAL A 137 -3.92 3.21 -6.47
CA VAL A 137 -4.01 1.96 -7.23
C VAL A 137 -3.37 0.80 -6.47
N VAL A 138 -3.85 -0.42 -6.68
CA VAL A 138 -3.19 -1.63 -6.20
C VAL A 138 -2.14 -2.07 -7.21
N HIS A 139 -0.89 -2.29 -6.80
CA HIS A 139 0.17 -2.77 -7.70
C HIS A 139 -0.08 -4.20 -8.16
N ALA A 140 -0.27 -5.13 -7.21
CA ALA A 140 -0.65 -6.51 -7.52
C ALA A 140 -1.98 -6.83 -6.83
N GLU A 141 -3.07 -6.83 -7.59
CA GLU A 141 -4.41 -7.07 -7.07
C GLU A 141 -4.57 -8.56 -6.68
N THR A 142 -4.50 -8.82 -5.38
CA THR A 142 -4.51 -10.17 -4.81
C THR A 142 -5.73 -11.00 -5.23
N SER A 143 -6.89 -10.35 -5.32
CA SER A 143 -8.17 -11.03 -5.59
C SER A 143 -8.30 -11.54 -7.02
N THR A 144 -7.54 -10.96 -7.96
CA THR A 144 -7.63 -11.28 -9.40
C THR A 144 -6.32 -11.78 -9.98
N GLY A 145 -5.20 -11.65 -9.23
CA GLY A 145 -3.86 -12.05 -9.69
C GLY A 145 -3.27 -11.14 -10.76
N VAL A 146 -3.75 -9.90 -10.85
CA VAL A 146 -3.32 -8.94 -11.88
C VAL A 146 -2.27 -8.00 -11.32
N GLU A 147 -1.18 -7.81 -12.06
CA GLU A 147 -0.21 -6.75 -11.85
C GLU A 147 -0.60 -5.52 -12.66
N ASN A 148 -0.68 -4.36 -12.02
CA ASN A 148 -0.88 -3.06 -12.65
C ASN A 148 0.46 -2.36 -12.81
N GLU A 149 0.69 -1.74 -13.96
CA GLU A 149 1.92 -1.01 -14.23
C GLU A 149 1.91 0.35 -13.50
N ILE A 150 2.87 0.56 -12.60
CA ILE A 150 2.93 1.77 -11.77
C ILE A 150 3.87 2.84 -12.33
N ALA A 151 5.00 2.44 -12.91
CA ALA A 151 6.02 3.37 -13.38
C ALA A 151 5.51 4.55 -14.24
N PRO A 152 4.55 4.37 -15.18
CA PRO A 152 4.00 5.49 -15.96
C PRO A 152 3.25 6.53 -15.11
N LEU A 153 2.73 6.14 -13.94
CA LEU A 153 2.03 7.04 -13.03
C LEU A 153 2.96 8.08 -12.37
N ALA A 154 4.28 7.92 -12.49
CA ALA A 154 5.25 8.95 -12.09
C ALA A 154 4.96 10.34 -12.70
N ALA A 155 4.24 10.40 -13.82
CA ALA A 155 3.78 11.66 -14.42
C ALA A 155 2.82 12.45 -13.51
N ILE A 156 2.16 11.80 -12.54
CA ILE A 156 1.26 12.45 -11.57
C ILE A 156 2.05 13.29 -10.57
N ALA A 157 3.26 12.88 -10.21
CA ALA A 157 4.11 13.57 -9.24
C ALA A 157 4.58 14.98 -9.69
N ASP A 158 4.33 15.38 -10.94
CA ASP A 158 4.54 16.77 -11.40
C ASP A 158 3.35 17.69 -11.06
N THR A 159 2.39 17.20 -10.28
CA THR A 159 1.20 17.91 -9.81
C THR A 159 1.16 17.95 -8.28
N ASP A 160 0.14 18.59 -7.70
CA ASP A 160 -0.10 18.58 -6.25
C ASP A 160 -0.83 17.31 -5.76
N THR A 161 -1.08 16.36 -6.66
CA THR A 161 -1.78 15.11 -6.37
C THR A 161 -0.79 14.05 -5.89
N LEU A 162 -1.08 13.39 -4.78
CA LEU A 162 -0.26 12.31 -4.22
C LEU A 162 -0.56 10.97 -4.90
N LEU A 163 0.47 10.19 -5.19
CA LEU A 163 0.35 8.83 -5.70
C LEU A 163 0.44 7.81 -4.57
N VAL A 164 -0.64 7.10 -4.29
CA VAL A 164 -0.72 6.06 -3.26
C VAL A 164 -0.81 4.69 -3.92
N VAL A 165 0.09 3.78 -3.53
CA VAL A 165 0.15 2.43 -4.09
C VAL A 165 0.05 1.37 -3.00
N ASP A 166 -0.94 0.48 -3.12
CA ASP A 166 -1.02 -0.72 -2.30
C ASP A 166 -0.10 -1.80 -2.89
N ALA A 167 0.95 -2.14 -2.14
CA ALA A 167 1.95 -3.11 -2.51
C ALA A 167 1.94 -4.36 -1.60
N VAL A 168 0.86 -4.62 -0.87
CA VAL A 168 0.77 -5.74 0.09
C VAL A 168 1.14 -7.07 -0.56
N THR A 169 0.70 -7.32 -1.78
CA THR A 169 0.96 -8.60 -2.47
C THR A 169 2.26 -8.59 -3.27
N SER A 170 2.71 -7.44 -3.72
CA SER A 170 3.88 -7.31 -4.60
C SER A 170 5.20 -7.12 -3.86
N LEU A 171 5.18 -6.47 -2.69
CA LEU A 171 6.41 -6.16 -1.94
C LEU A 171 7.19 -7.42 -1.56
N GLY A 172 8.44 -7.48 -2.00
CA GLY A 172 9.31 -8.63 -1.80
C GLY A 172 9.08 -9.81 -2.76
N GLY A 173 7.99 -9.77 -3.56
CA GLY A 173 7.70 -10.77 -4.59
C GLY A 173 8.11 -10.34 -6.00
N ILE A 174 7.90 -9.06 -6.30
CA ILE A 174 8.31 -8.42 -7.56
C ILE A 174 8.96 -7.07 -7.25
N PRO A 175 9.74 -6.49 -8.19
CA PRO A 175 10.40 -5.21 -7.97
C PRO A 175 9.41 -4.09 -7.66
N ILE A 176 9.77 -3.26 -6.69
CA ILE A 176 9.11 -1.98 -6.37
C ILE A 176 10.22 -0.95 -6.20
N ASP A 177 10.10 0.17 -6.87
CA ASP A 177 11.04 1.29 -6.79
C ASP A 177 10.23 2.56 -6.46
N VAL A 178 10.05 2.80 -5.16
CA VAL A 178 9.20 3.91 -4.68
C VAL A 178 9.73 5.24 -5.15
N ASP A 179 11.04 5.51 -4.98
CA ASP A 179 11.63 6.78 -5.42
C ASP A 179 11.68 6.90 -6.94
N GLY A 180 12.05 5.82 -7.66
CA GLY A 180 12.13 5.82 -9.12
C GLY A 180 10.77 5.94 -9.80
N TRP A 181 9.72 5.42 -9.18
CA TRP A 181 8.33 5.56 -9.67
C TRP A 181 7.61 6.77 -9.07
N ARG A 182 8.30 7.54 -8.21
CA ARG A 182 7.79 8.76 -7.59
C ARG A 182 6.48 8.54 -6.81
N ILE A 183 6.41 7.43 -6.08
CA ILE A 183 5.31 7.12 -5.16
C ILE A 183 5.50 7.94 -3.88
N ASP A 184 4.40 8.52 -3.35
CA ASP A 184 4.40 9.36 -2.13
C ASP A 184 4.26 8.56 -0.83
#